data_0ae9aaf8500e109d551695352f5912cf
#
_entry.id   0ae9aaf8500e109d551695352f5912cf
#
_cell.length_a   1.000
_cell.length_b   1.000
_cell.length_c   1.000
_cell.angle_alpha   90.00
_cell.angle_beta   90.00
_cell.angle_gamma   90.00
#
_symmetry.space_group_name_H-M   'P 1'
#
loop_
_entity.id
_entity.type
_entity.pdbx_description
1 polymer ?
#
loop_
_entity_poly.entity_id
_entity_poly.type
_entity_poly.pdbx_seq_one_letter_code
_entity_poly.pdbx_strand_id
1 'polypeptide(L)'
;MSVNEYFDGNVKSMGLENEEGRATVGVMAPGEYEFGTSTVEYMTLISGSMTVLLPGETKWKTYKPFQTFMVPKDTKFSLRLEEASAYKCLYK
;
A
#
# COMPACT_ATOMS: atom_id res chain seq x y z
N MET A 1 -5.51 9.72 15.69
CA MET A 1 -5.37 8.93 14.46
C MET A 1 -6.15 9.61 13.36
N SER A 2 -5.61 9.60 12.15
CA SER A 2 -6.29 10.18 10.98
C SER A 2 -7.06 9.11 10.24
N VAL A 3 -8.08 9.54 9.49
CA VAL A 3 -8.81 8.66 8.56
C VAL A 3 -8.64 9.27 7.17
N ASN A 4 -8.23 8.45 6.21
CA ASN A 4 -7.95 8.88 4.85
C ASN A 4 -8.81 8.10 3.87
N GLU A 5 -9.31 8.79 2.85
CA GLU A 5 -10.04 8.16 1.75
C GLU A 5 -9.45 8.62 0.43
N TYR A 6 -9.28 7.67 -0.49
CA TYR A 6 -8.77 7.93 -1.83
C TYR A 6 -9.62 7.20 -2.86
N PHE A 7 -9.60 7.66 -4.10
CA PHE A 7 -10.30 7.03 -5.23
C PHE A 7 -11.77 6.78 -4.94
N ASP A 8 -12.48 7.86 -4.54
CA ASP A 8 -13.92 7.84 -4.25
C ASP A 8 -14.30 6.82 -3.17
N GLY A 9 -13.43 6.65 -2.16
CA GLY A 9 -13.69 5.75 -1.04
C GLY A 9 -13.31 4.30 -1.30
N ASN A 10 -12.74 3.99 -2.47
CA ASN A 10 -12.29 2.62 -2.75
C ASN A 10 -11.03 2.24 -1.96
N VAL A 11 -10.31 3.21 -1.44
CA VAL A 11 -9.18 3.00 -0.55
C VAL A 11 -9.42 3.82 0.72
N LYS A 12 -9.39 3.15 1.86
CA LYS A 12 -9.55 3.81 3.17
C LYS A 12 -8.47 3.32 4.11
N SER A 13 -7.89 4.25 4.87
CA SER A 13 -6.84 3.90 5.83
C SER A 13 -6.96 4.76 7.08
N MET A 14 -6.37 4.27 8.16
CA MET A 14 -6.23 5.02 9.41
C MET A 14 -4.76 5.10 9.76
N GLY A 15 -4.34 6.31 10.16
CA GLY A 15 -2.97 6.54 10.59
C GLY A 15 -2.80 6.21 12.06
N LEU A 16 -1.61 5.73 12.40
CA LEU A 16 -1.20 5.50 13.78
C LEU A 16 0.29 5.80 13.92
N GLU A 17 0.69 6.05 15.16
CA GLU A 17 2.09 6.26 15.49
C GLU A 17 2.38 5.55 16.81
N ASN A 18 3.47 4.79 16.85
CA ASN A 18 3.90 4.06 18.03
C ASN A 18 5.42 3.90 17.98
N GLU A 19 5.97 2.99 18.79
CA GLU A 19 7.42 2.78 18.85
C GLU A 19 8.02 2.37 17.50
N GLU A 20 7.23 1.73 16.65
CA GLU A 20 7.69 1.33 15.31
C GLU A 20 7.84 2.54 14.38
N GLY A 21 7.09 3.60 14.62
CA GLY A 21 7.07 4.80 13.82
C GLY A 21 5.68 5.12 13.32
N ARG A 22 5.62 5.94 12.27
CA ARG A 22 4.36 6.35 11.67
C ARG A 22 3.92 5.33 10.65
N ALA A 23 2.65 4.93 10.69
CA ALA A 23 2.10 3.92 9.81
C ALA A 23 0.64 4.20 9.49
N THR A 24 0.14 3.54 8.45
CA THR A 24 -1.30 3.45 8.17
C THR A 24 -1.68 1.98 8.05
N VAL A 25 -2.93 1.70 8.40
CA VAL A 25 -3.54 0.39 8.16
C VAL A 25 -4.82 0.66 7.37
N GLY A 26 -5.01 -0.07 6.29
CA GLY A 26 -6.12 0.24 5.41
C GLY A 26 -6.66 -0.94 4.64
N VAL A 27 -7.70 -0.64 3.87
CA VAL A 27 -8.36 -1.61 2.99
C VAL A 27 -8.51 -0.97 1.62
N MET A 28 -8.43 -1.82 0.58
CA MET A 28 -8.62 -1.41 -0.81
C MET A 28 -9.64 -2.32 -1.47
N ALA A 29 -10.58 -1.71 -2.18
CA ALA A 29 -11.51 -2.44 -3.03
C ALA A 29 -10.78 -2.98 -4.27
N PRO A 30 -11.33 -3.99 -4.96
CA PRO A 30 -10.76 -4.43 -6.23
C PRO A 30 -10.63 -3.26 -7.21
N GLY A 31 -9.55 -3.25 -7.99
CA GLY A 31 -9.32 -2.17 -8.96
C GLY A 31 -7.84 -1.97 -9.24
N GLU A 32 -7.55 -0.91 -9.97
CA GLU A 32 -6.18 -0.50 -10.29
C GLU A 32 -5.93 0.88 -9.69
N TYR A 33 -4.76 1.04 -9.06
CA TYR A 33 -4.41 2.27 -8.36
C TYR A 33 -2.96 2.66 -8.63
N GLU A 34 -2.69 3.96 -8.62
CA GLU A 34 -1.33 4.48 -8.66
C GLU A 34 -1.14 5.39 -7.45
N PHE A 35 -0.07 5.18 -6.70
CA PHE A 35 0.26 5.97 -5.52
C PHE A 35 1.63 6.60 -5.67
N GLY A 36 1.76 7.83 -5.17
CA GLY A 36 3.05 8.50 -5.05
C GLY A 36 3.58 8.38 -3.63
N THR A 37 4.89 8.46 -3.47
CA THR A 37 5.54 8.43 -2.17
C THR A 37 6.28 9.73 -1.90
N SER A 38 6.31 10.14 -0.63
CA SER A 38 7.16 11.25 -0.17
C SER A 38 8.17 10.76 0.86
N THR A 39 8.06 9.52 1.31
CA THR A 39 9.01 8.85 2.19
C THR A 39 9.22 7.44 1.65
N VAL A 40 10.21 6.75 2.18
CA VAL A 40 10.34 5.30 1.95
C VAL A 40 9.14 4.63 2.62
N GLU A 41 8.52 3.69 1.93
CA GLU A 41 7.35 2.96 2.44
C GLU A 41 7.60 1.47 2.45
N TYR A 42 7.20 0.82 3.55
CA TYR A 42 7.20 -0.64 3.67
C TYR A 42 5.76 -1.10 3.74
N MET A 43 5.29 -1.73 2.66
CA MET A 43 3.92 -2.22 2.54
C MET A 43 3.87 -3.69 2.86
N THR A 44 3.07 -4.06 3.86
CA THR A 44 2.83 -5.45 4.23
C THR A 44 1.38 -5.79 3.94
N LEU A 45 1.16 -6.84 3.15
CA LEU A 45 -0.20 -7.31 2.88
C LEU A 45 -0.68 -8.10 4.10
N ILE A 46 -1.90 -7.82 4.55
CA ILE A 46 -2.51 -8.50 5.69
C ILE A 46 -3.52 -9.55 5.23
N SER A 47 -4.29 -9.22 4.21
CA SER A 47 -5.33 -10.12 3.69
C SER A 47 -5.56 -9.82 2.21
N GLY A 48 -5.91 -10.82 1.43
CA GLY A 48 -6.16 -10.69 0.00
C GLY A 48 -4.91 -10.95 -0.82
N SER A 49 -4.76 -10.23 -1.92
CA SER A 49 -3.57 -10.30 -2.77
C SER A 49 -3.37 -8.96 -3.48
N MET A 50 -2.13 -8.60 -3.73
CA MET A 50 -1.78 -7.38 -4.45
C MET A 50 -0.77 -7.69 -5.54
N THR A 51 -1.06 -7.25 -6.76
CA THR A 51 -0.11 -7.32 -7.86
C THR A 51 0.46 -5.91 -8.04
N VAL A 52 1.78 -5.79 -7.95
CA VAL A 52 2.48 -4.52 -7.79
C VAL A 52 3.50 -4.33 -8.90
N LEU A 53 3.53 -3.13 -9.47
CA LEU A 53 4.60 -2.69 -10.36
C LEU A 53 5.39 -1.62 -9.62
N LEU A 54 6.62 -1.97 -9.22
CA LEU A 54 7.50 -1.05 -8.49
C LEU A 54 8.18 -0.07 -9.45
N PRO A 55 8.65 1.08 -8.95
CA PRO A 55 9.30 2.08 -9.80
C PRO A 55 10.49 1.50 -10.56
N GLY A 56 10.57 1.79 -11.86
CA GLY A 56 11.66 1.34 -12.72
C GLY A 56 11.59 -0.11 -13.13
N GLU A 57 10.63 -0.86 -12.64
CA GLU A 57 10.46 -2.26 -13.02
C GLU A 57 9.46 -2.39 -14.16
N THR A 58 9.61 -3.46 -14.94
CA THR A 58 8.72 -3.73 -16.08
C THR A 58 7.83 -4.94 -15.82
N LYS A 59 8.08 -5.67 -14.74
CA LYS A 59 7.33 -6.87 -14.41
C LYS A 59 6.50 -6.67 -13.14
N TRP A 60 5.24 -7.03 -13.22
CA TRP A 60 4.33 -7.05 -12.09
C TRP A 60 4.63 -8.25 -11.20
N LYS A 61 4.56 -8.06 -9.90
CA LYS A 61 4.76 -9.14 -8.93
C LYS A 61 3.57 -9.21 -7.98
N THR A 62 3.06 -10.41 -7.74
CA THR A 62 1.94 -10.62 -6.82
C THR A 62 2.45 -10.95 -5.43
N TYR A 63 1.93 -10.23 -4.44
CA TYR A 63 2.26 -10.43 -3.03
C TYR A 63 1.08 -11.09 -2.33
N LYS A 64 1.39 -11.93 -1.36
CA LYS A 64 0.46 -12.71 -0.55
C LYS A 64 0.48 -12.18 0.89
N PRO A 65 -0.50 -12.59 1.73
CA PRO A 65 -0.52 -12.13 3.12
C PRO A 65 0.80 -12.32 3.85
N PHE A 66 1.17 -11.30 4.59
CA PHE A 66 2.38 -11.20 5.42
C PHE A 66 3.68 -11.05 4.63
N GLN A 67 3.60 -10.85 3.32
CA GLN A 67 4.76 -10.43 2.54
C GLN A 67 4.84 -8.91 2.52
N THR A 68 6.07 -8.39 2.48
CA THR A 68 6.35 -6.96 2.52
C THR A 68 7.15 -6.56 1.29
N PHE A 69 6.83 -5.40 0.71
CA PHE A 69 7.66 -4.79 -0.31
C PHE A 69 7.98 -3.36 0.08
N MET A 70 9.13 -2.87 -0.39
CA MET A 70 9.61 -1.52 -0.10
C MET A 70 9.47 -0.65 -1.36
N VAL A 71 9.01 0.59 -1.14
CA VAL A 71 8.92 1.58 -2.21
C VAL A 71 9.81 2.77 -1.83
N PRO A 72 10.72 3.19 -2.72
CA PRO A 72 11.58 4.36 -2.43
C PRO A 72 10.76 5.65 -2.32
N LYS A 73 11.34 6.65 -1.68
CA LYS A 73 10.70 7.97 -1.60
C LYS A 73 10.71 8.66 -2.97
N ASP A 74 9.77 9.61 -3.13
CA ASP A 74 9.67 10.47 -4.31
C ASP A 74 9.51 9.70 -5.62
N THR A 75 8.71 8.63 -5.58
CA THR A 75 8.42 7.78 -6.73
C THR A 75 6.92 7.49 -6.82
N LYS A 76 6.55 6.73 -7.84
CA LYS A 76 5.19 6.24 -8.02
C LYS A 76 5.24 4.73 -8.23
N PHE A 77 4.20 4.04 -7.74
CA PHE A 77 4.04 2.61 -7.95
C PHE A 77 2.58 2.30 -8.23
N SER A 78 2.34 1.19 -8.92
CA SER A 78 1.01 0.81 -9.36
C SER A 78 0.57 -0.50 -8.72
N LEU A 79 -0.72 -0.60 -8.44
CA LEU A 79 -1.33 -1.77 -7.82
C LEU A 79 -2.49 -2.26 -8.67
N ARG A 80 -2.65 -3.58 -8.75
CA ARG A 80 -3.84 -4.23 -9.29
C ARG A 80 -4.36 -5.22 -8.27
N LEU A 81 -5.64 -5.10 -7.93
CA LEU A 81 -6.30 -5.96 -6.96
C LEU A 81 -7.50 -6.61 -7.60
N GLU A 82 -7.56 -7.94 -7.58
CA GLU A 82 -8.72 -8.69 -8.06
C GLU A 82 -9.72 -8.93 -6.93
N GLU A 83 -9.27 -8.83 -5.68
CA GLU A 83 -10.13 -8.97 -4.50
C GLU A 83 -9.82 -7.87 -3.51
N ALA A 84 -10.78 -7.57 -2.64
CA ALA A 84 -10.57 -6.60 -1.57
C ALA A 84 -9.41 -7.07 -0.70
N SER A 85 -8.54 -6.14 -0.32
CA SER A 85 -7.30 -6.47 0.39
C SER A 85 -7.07 -5.49 1.52
N ALA A 86 -6.40 -5.98 2.57
CA ALA A 86 -6.00 -5.16 3.72
C ALA A 86 -4.48 -5.10 3.78
N TYR A 87 -3.95 -3.97 4.23
CA TYR A 87 -2.51 -3.73 4.24
C TYR A 87 -2.11 -2.87 5.40
N LYS A 88 -0.81 -2.90 5.72
CA LYS A 88 -0.13 -1.96 6.61
C LYS A 88 0.97 -1.28 5.82
N CYS A 89 1.07 0.04 5.95
CA CYS A 89 2.16 0.80 5.34
C CYS A 89 2.94 1.50 6.44
N LEU A 90 4.24 1.20 6.55
CA LEU A 90 5.14 1.84 7.49
C LEU A 90 5.97 2.87 6.74
N TYR A 91 6.01 4.11 7.25
CA TYR A 91 6.71 5.23 6.61
C TYR A 91 8.07 5.43 7.27
N LYS A 92 9.11 5.43 6.47
CA LYS A 92 10.49 5.63 6.92
C LYS A 92 11.12 6.78 6.14
#